data_3a091e2d3ff56e5ae03012521f9e6fc7
#
_entry.id   3a091e2d3ff56e5ae03012521f9e6fc7
#
_cell.length_a   1.000
_cell.length_b   1.000
_cell.length_c   1.000
_cell.angle_alpha   90.00
_cell.angle_beta   90.00
_cell.angle_gamma   90.00
#
_symmetry.space_group_name_H-M   'P 1'
#
loop_
_entity.id
_entity.type
_entity.pdbx_description
1 polymer ?
#
loop_
_entity_poly.entity_id
_entity_poly.type
_entity_poly.pdbx_seq_one_letter_code
_entity_poly.pdbx_strand_id
1 'polypeptide(L)'
;MKLQSKIARIYSPVSSELKLVDQKLVDFADMAPDYARPVLQYAVGRSGKRVRPVMTLLAASVFGEIEEHPIKMAAATELLHLATLIHDDTIDNADLRRGADTISKKWGNHVAVLIGDYIFAKSAVMVCETGNTEVVRRFAETIMELSSGELKEYFDIGDVSCDISSYWNRIYNKTASLFATATESGAVLAGASEQDAEKLKIYGNKIGMAFQVMDDVLDITGSSSELGKPAGNDLAQGVMTLPSILFCSRYSSEDSVKRFMQNPKDPEIIMKLSENVRDSSIIVECDAIIAEYCEEAIAQCNSLPRNKASDALITLVEYLMERQN
;
A
#
# COMPACT_ATOMS: atom_id res chain seq x y z
N MET A 1 -17.94 11.32 14.17
CA MET A 1 -19.10 10.39 14.15
C MET A 1 -19.31 9.72 12.79
N LYS A 2 -19.35 10.45 11.66
CA LYS A 2 -19.51 9.85 10.30
C LYS A 2 -18.37 8.89 9.90
N LEU A 3 -17.11 9.24 10.16
CA LEU A 3 -15.93 8.46 9.76
C LEU A 3 -15.84 7.11 10.49
N GLN A 4 -16.12 7.07 11.81
CA GLN A 4 -16.16 5.82 12.58
C GLN A 4 -17.28 4.88 12.12
N SER A 5 -18.43 5.43 11.68
CA SER A 5 -19.53 4.62 11.15
C SER A 5 -19.19 3.99 9.81
N LYS A 6 -18.41 4.66 8.92
CA LYS A 6 -17.93 4.08 7.65
C LYS A 6 -16.94 2.94 7.89
N ILE A 7 -15.96 3.14 8.77
CA ILE A 7 -15.02 2.07 9.15
C ILE A 7 -15.79 0.84 9.63
N ALA A 8 -16.77 1.01 10.53
CA ALA A 8 -17.57 -0.10 11.00
C ALA A 8 -18.32 -0.83 9.85
N ARG A 9 -18.84 -0.09 8.86
CA ARG A 9 -19.54 -0.65 7.70
C ARG A 9 -18.60 -1.44 6.77
N ILE A 10 -17.34 -0.98 6.62
CA ILE A 10 -16.32 -1.67 5.82
C ILE A 10 -15.95 -3.01 6.47
N TYR A 11 -15.72 -3.02 7.78
CA TYR A 11 -15.18 -4.18 8.49
C TYR A 11 -16.26 -5.18 8.94
N SER A 12 -17.50 -4.74 9.16
CA SER A 12 -18.56 -5.58 9.74
C SER A 12 -18.88 -6.84 8.91
N PRO A 13 -18.90 -6.82 7.56
CA PRO A 13 -19.24 -8.01 6.80
C PRO A 13 -18.26 -9.18 6.94
N VAL A 14 -17.01 -8.89 7.33
CA VAL A 14 -15.90 -9.87 7.40
C VAL A 14 -15.22 -9.89 8.78
N SER A 15 -15.88 -9.37 9.79
CA SER A 15 -15.30 -9.19 11.13
C SER A 15 -14.96 -10.50 11.85
N SER A 16 -15.70 -11.58 11.61
CA SER A 16 -15.43 -12.91 12.11
C SER A 16 -14.19 -13.52 11.48
N GLU A 17 -14.10 -13.45 10.18
CA GLU A 17 -13.00 -13.99 9.36
C GLU A 17 -11.71 -13.20 9.60
N LEU A 18 -11.83 -11.89 9.78
CA LEU A 18 -10.67 -11.05 10.14
C LEU A 18 -10.05 -11.44 11.48
N LYS A 19 -10.85 -11.86 12.47
CA LYS A 19 -10.33 -12.42 13.73
C LYS A 19 -9.57 -13.72 13.51
N LEU A 20 -10.01 -14.56 12.55
CA LEU A 20 -9.29 -15.79 12.19
C LEU A 20 -7.96 -15.46 11.49
N VAL A 21 -7.93 -14.42 10.68
CA VAL A 21 -6.67 -13.90 10.10
C VAL A 21 -5.74 -13.44 11.21
N ASP A 22 -6.19 -12.62 12.15
CA ASP A 22 -5.37 -12.16 13.28
C ASP A 22 -4.85 -13.33 14.11
N GLN A 23 -5.68 -14.36 14.37
CA GLN A 23 -5.26 -15.55 15.08
C GLN A 23 -4.15 -16.31 14.33
N LYS A 24 -4.28 -16.47 12.98
CA LYS A 24 -3.22 -17.11 12.17
C LYS A 24 -1.89 -16.35 12.24
N LEU A 25 -1.94 -15.02 12.29
CA LEU A 25 -0.73 -14.19 12.44
C LEU A 25 -0.09 -14.35 13.83
N VAL A 26 -0.90 -14.41 14.89
CA VAL A 26 -0.42 -14.64 16.25
C VAL A 26 0.16 -16.06 16.37
N ASP A 27 -0.56 -17.09 15.91
CA ASP A 27 -0.10 -18.47 15.93
C ASP A 27 1.25 -18.64 15.22
N PHE A 28 1.42 -17.96 14.07
CA PHE A 28 2.68 -17.95 13.34
C PHE A 28 3.84 -17.42 14.20
N ALA A 29 3.62 -16.31 14.91
CA ALA A 29 4.65 -15.73 15.75
C ALA A 29 4.94 -16.60 16.99
N ASP A 30 3.91 -17.21 17.58
CA ASP A 30 4.03 -18.03 18.79
C ASP A 30 4.68 -19.40 18.53
N MET A 31 4.45 -19.99 17.34
CA MET A 31 5.06 -21.26 16.93
C MET A 31 6.51 -21.11 16.46
N ALA A 32 7.02 -19.91 16.35
CA ALA A 32 8.40 -19.68 15.93
C ALA A 32 9.42 -20.19 16.96
N PRO A 33 10.64 -20.51 16.52
CA PRO A 33 11.74 -20.85 17.44
C PRO A 33 11.97 -19.78 18.50
N ASP A 34 12.39 -20.16 19.70
CA ASP A 34 12.53 -19.28 20.85
C ASP A 34 13.38 -18.03 20.59
N TYR A 35 14.42 -18.15 19.75
CA TYR A 35 15.28 -17.04 19.38
C TYR A 35 14.62 -16.02 18.42
N ALA A 36 13.62 -16.44 17.63
CA ALA A 36 12.92 -15.57 16.67
C ALA A 36 11.57 -15.05 17.23
N ARG A 37 10.96 -15.81 18.15
CA ARG A 37 9.61 -15.53 18.68
C ARG A 37 9.43 -14.09 19.20
N PRO A 38 10.32 -13.52 20.02
CA PRO A 38 10.13 -12.15 20.54
C PRO A 38 10.09 -11.09 19.43
N VAL A 39 10.88 -11.29 18.36
CA VAL A 39 10.94 -10.35 17.23
C VAL A 39 9.67 -10.47 16.38
N LEU A 40 9.20 -11.69 16.12
CA LEU A 40 7.99 -11.96 15.35
C LEU A 40 6.73 -11.48 16.07
N GLN A 41 6.63 -11.72 17.38
CA GLN A 41 5.53 -11.20 18.21
C GLN A 41 5.51 -9.68 18.18
N TYR A 42 6.66 -9.02 18.23
CA TYR A 42 6.77 -7.58 18.11
C TYR A 42 6.31 -7.08 16.73
N ALA A 43 6.74 -7.74 15.64
CA ALA A 43 6.38 -7.40 14.27
C ALA A 43 4.86 -7.53 14.04
N VAL A 44 4.29 -8.68 14.38
CA VAL A 44 2.86 -8.99 14.19
C VAL A 44 1.98 -8.13 15.08
N GLY A 45 2.36 -7.90 16.34
CA GLY A 45 1.58 -7.12 17.31
C GLY A 45 1.45 -5.62 16.94
N ARG A 46 2.26 -5.13 16.01
CA ARG A 46 2.25 -3.73 15.55
C ARG A 46 1.63 -3.51 14.18
N SER A 47 1.04 -4.52 13.61
CA SER A 47 0.42 -4.41 12.30
C SER A 47 -0.78 -3.43 12.33
N GLY A 48 -1.00 -2.80 11.17
CA GLY A 48 -1.90 -1.66 11.04
C GLY A 48 -3.38 -2.02 10.95
N LYS A 49 -4.10 -1.26 10.12
CA LYS A 49 -5.56 -1.36 9.98
C LYS A 49 -6.06 -2.61 9.25
N ARG A 50 -5.18 -3.53 8.84
CA ARG A 50 -5.54 -4.77 8.11
C ARG A 50 -6.33 -4.52 6.82
N VAL A 51 -6.05 -3.43 6.12
CA VAL A 51 -6.83 -3.06 4.92
C VAL A 51 -6.74 -4.14 3.83
N ARG A 52 -5.53 -4.66 3.55
CA ARG A 52 -5.35 -5.73 2.53
C ARG A 52 -6.06 -7.03 2.89
N PRO A 53 -5.94 -7.57 4.12
CA PRO A 53 -6.78 -8.66 4.58
C PRO A 53 -8.28 -8.42 4.41
N VAL A 54 -8.77 -7.26 4.83
CA VAL A 54 -10.19 -6.90 4.69
C VAL A 54 -10.62 -6.90 3.21
N MET A 55 -9.80 -6.35 2.32
CA MET A 55 -10.11 -6.35 0.88
C MET A 55 -10.12 -7.78 0.30
N THR A 56 -9.17 -8.65 0.69
CA THR A 56 -9.18 -10.07 0.29
C THR A 56 -10.45 -10.77 0.73
N LEU A 57 -10.85 -10.58 1.99
CA LEU A 57 -12.04 -11.20 2.56
C LEU A 57 -13.33 -10.64 1.96
N LEU A 58 -13.42 -9.31 1.77
CA LEU A 58 -14.58 -8.70 1.11
C LEU A 58 -14.72 -9.19 -0.33
N ALA A 59 -13.62 -9.26 -1.10
CA ALA A 59 -13.62 -9.79 -2.46
C ALA A 59 -14.14 -11.24 -2.51
N ALA A 60 -13.72 -12.07 -1.57
CA ALA A 60 -14.24 -13.43 -1.44
C ALA A 60 -15.74 -13.44 -1.07
N SER A 61 -16.15 -12.62 -0.10
CA SER A 61 -17.52 -12.57 0.40
C SER A 61 -18.54 -12.04 -0.62
N VAL A 62 -18.10 -11.43 -1.72
CA VAL A 62 -18.99 -11.09 -2.85
C VAL A 62 -19.60 -12.33 -3.47
N PHE A 63 -18.90 -13.48 -3.47
CA PHE A 63 -19.29 -14.69 -4.18
C PHE A 63 -19.86 -15.80 -3.26
N GLY A 64 -19.88 -15.60 -1.96
CA GLY A 64 -20.46 -16.56 -1.02
C GLY A 64 -19.84 -16.51 0.38
N GLU A 65 -20.00 -17.61 1.10
CA GLU A 65 -19.38 -17.79 2.41
C GLU A 65 -17.86 -17.91 2.28
N ILE A 66 -17.15 -17.33 3.22
CA ILE A 66 -15.67 -17.33 3.22
C ILE A 66 -15.18 -18.63 3.84
N GLU A 67 -14.56 -19.47 3.03
CA GLU A 67 -13.90 -20.69 3.47
C GLU A 67 -12.45 -20.42 3.96
N GLU A 68 -11.72 -21.51 4.24
CA GLU A 68 -10.36 -21.42 4.82
C GLU A 68 -9.32 -20.78 3.88
N HIS A 69 -9.42 -21.02 2.56
CA HIS A 69 -8.41 -20.56 1.60
C HIS A 69 -8.35 -19.03 1.46
N PRO A 70 -9.47 -18.28 1.34
CA PRO A 70 -9.44 -16.81 1.40
C PRO A 70 -8.86 -16.27 2.72
N ILE A 71 -9.10 -16.93 3.86
CA ILE A 71 -8.55 -16.53 5.16
C ILE A 71 -7.02 -16.70 5.17
N LYS A 72 -6.51 -17.83 4.64
CA LYS A 72 -5.06 -18.04 4.47
C LYS A 72 -4.43 -17.00 3.56
N MET A 73 -5.10 -16.70 2.43
CA MET A 73 -4.63 -15.69 1.50
C MET A 73 -4.60 -14.28 2.13
N ALA A 74 -5.64 -13.92 2.88
CA ALA A 74 -5.69 -12.66 3.62
C ALA A 74 -4.54 -12.53 4.65
N ALA A 75 -4.22 -13.61 5.36
CA ALA A 75 -3.07 -13.65 6.26
C ALA A 75 -1.74 -13.56 5.49
N ALA A 76 -1.63 -14.25 4.35
CA ALA A 76 -0.43 -14.21 3.51
C ALA A 76 -0.15 -12.81 2.93
N THR A 77 -1.18 -12.10 2.47
CA THR A 77 -1.03 -10.72 1.97
C THR A 77 -0.56 -9.75 3.06
N GLU A 78 -1.05 -9.93 4.30
CA GLU A 78 -0.60 -9.10 5.43
C GLU A 78 0.84 -9.44 5.84
N LEU A 79 1.23 -10.73 5.84
CA LEU A 79 2.61 -11.13 6.11
C LEU A 79 3.56 -10.59 5.03
N LEU A 80 3.19 -10.70 3.76
CA LEU A 80 4.00 -10.13 2.68
C LEU A 80 4.18 -8.62 2.87
N HIS A 81 3.09 -7.89 3.14
CA HIS A 81 3.17 -6.46 3.43
C HIS A 81 4.03 -6.14 4.65
N LEU A 82 3.93 -6.95 5.71
CA LEU A 82 4.77 -6.77 6.91
C LEU A 82 6.25 -6.99 6.59
N ALA A 83 6.59 -7.99 5.78
CA ALA A 83 7.96 -8.25 5.33
C ALA A 83 8.52 -7.08 4.52
N THR A 84 7.74 -6.52 3.57
CA THR A 84 8.18 -5.34 2.81
C THR A 84 8.44 -4.16 3.72
N LEU A 85 7.53 -3.86 4.67
CA LEU A 85 7.74 -2.76 5.62
C LEU A 85 9.01 -2.91 6.48
N ILE A 86 9.37 -4.15 6.88
CA ILE A 86 10.60 -4.41 7.65
C ILE A 86 11.85 -4.17 6.79
N HIS A 87 11.80 -4.60 5.52
CA HIS A 87 12.91 -4.39 4.60
C HIS A 87 13.05 -2.90 4.24
N ASP A 88 11.95 -2.20 3.96
CA ASP A 88 11.94 -0.76 3.66
C ASP A 88 12.52 0.03 4.85
N ASP A 89 12.06 -0.23 6.09
CA ASP A 89 12.60 0.42 7.29
C ASP A 89 14.13 0.21 7.43
N THR A 90 14.63 -0.93 6.96
CA THR A 90 16.06 -1.27 7.02
C THR A 90 16.85 -0.56 5.92
N ILE A 91 16.30 -0.49 4.71
CA ILE A 91 16.90 0.20 3.56
C ILE A 91 16.94 1.71 3.82
N ASP A 92 15.83 2.27 4.32
CA ASP A 92 15.67 3.71 4.62
C ASP A 92 16.40 4.14 5.90
N ASN A 93 17.00 3.20 6.65
CA ASN A 93 17.57 3.43 7.98
C ASN A 93 16.58 4.15 8.93
N ALA A 94 15.31 3.79 8.86
CA ALA A 94 14.26 4.39 9.65
C ALA A 94 14.33 3.93 11.13
N ASP A 95 14.41 4.88 12.05
CA ASP A 95 14.40 4.59 13.49
C ASP A 95 12.98 4.29 14.01
N LEU A 96 11.98 4.95 13.45
CA LEU A 96 10.60 4.90 13.92
C LEU A 96 9.62 4.58 12.79
N ARG A 97 8.64 3.72 13.09
CA ARG A 97 7.46 3.50 12.25
C ARG A 97 6.19 3.56 13.11
N ARG A 98 5.26 4.46 12.74
CA ARG A 98 4.01 4.68 13.49
C ARG A 98 4.25 4.96 14.99
N GLY A 99 5.26 5.75 15.29
CA GLY A 99 5.62 6.15 16.65
C GLY A 99 6.30 5.09 17.51
N ALA A 100 6.78 3.99 16.90
CA ALA A 100 7.47 2.92 17.59
C ALA A 100 8.78 2.57 16.90
N ASP A 101 9.76 2.05 17.66
CA ASP A 101 11.04 1.63 17.13
C ASP A 101 10.86 0.58 16.02
N THR A 102 11.66 0.69 14.95
CA THR A 102 11.71 -0.33 13.90
C THR A 102 12.43 -1.59 14.40
N ILE A 103 12.32 -2.69 13.67
CA ILE A 103 13.06 -3.93 14.01
C ILE A 103 14.56 -3.69 13.86
N SER A 104 14.97 -2.97 12.80
CA SER A 104 16.36 -2.57 12.57
C SER A 104 16.93 -1.75 13.71
N LYS A 105 16.17 -0.81 14.26
CA LYS A 105 16.56 -0.02 15.43
C LYS A 105 16.74 -0.87 16.68
N LYS A 106 15.84 -1.81 16.91
CA LYS A 106 15.77 -2.57 18.18
C LYS A 106 16.67 -3.80 18.20
N TRP A 107 16.84 -4.48 17.07
CA TRP A 107 17.61 -5.73 16.97
C TRP A 107 18.74 -5.69 15.94
N GLY A 108 18.89 -4.59 15.22
CA GLY A 108 19.89 -4.42 14.18
C GLY A 108 19.46 -4.87 12.78
N ASN A 109 20.11 -4.33 11.76
CA ASN A 109 19.75 -4.55 10.34
C ASN A 109 19.84 -6.02 9.93
N HIS A 110 20.83 -6.78 10.43
CA HIS A 110 20.95 -8.22 10.12
C HIS A 110 19.72 -9.01 10.58
N VAL A 111 19.20 -8.72 11.79
CA VAL A 111 18.01 -9.39 12.30
C VAL A 111 16.78 -8.96 11.50
N ALA A 112 16.67 -7.69 11.15
CA ALA A 112 15.56 -7.16 10.35
C ALA A 112 15.48 -7.85 8.99
N VAL A 113 16.58 -7.98 8.24
CA VAL A 113 16.62 -8.68 6.97
C VAL A 113 16.18 -10.13 7.12
N LEU A 114 16.78 -10.87 8.06
CA LEU A 114 16.47 -12.30 8.26
C LEU A 114 15.04 -12.55 8.72
N ILE A 115 14.49 -11.68 9.57
CA ILE A 115 13.08 -11.76 10.01
C ILE A 115 12.14 -11.40 8.87
N GLY A 116 12.47 -10.41 8.06
CA GLY A 116 11.72 -10.10 6.85
C GLY A 116 11.65 -11.29 5.89
N ASP A 117 12.80 -11.95 5.63
CA ASP A 117 12.87 -13.15 4.80
C ASP A 117 12.06 -14.32 5.39
N TYR A 118 12.09 -14.49 6.71
CA TYR A 118 11.33 -15.54 7.39
C TYR A 118 9.81 -15.31 7.28
N ILE A 119 9.35 -14.07 7.46
CA ILE A 119 7.94 -13.69 7.30
C ILE A 119 7.53 -13.85 5.84
N PHE A 120 8.36 -13.41 4.90
CA PHE A 120 8.17 -13.56 3.48
C PHE A 120 8.00 -15.02 3.06
N ALA A 121 8.91 -15.92 3.50
CA ALA A 121 8.82 -17.35 3.23
C ALA A 121 7.53 -17.95 3.81
N LYS A 122 7.11 -17.54 5.01
CA LYS A 122 5.83 -17.99 5.59
C LYS A 122 4.63 -17.54 4.77
N SER A 123 4.63 -16.31 4.24
CA SER A 123 3.56 -15.83 3.37
C SER A 123 3.41 -16.72 2.13
N ALA A 124 4.52 -17.09 1.48
CA ALA A 124 4.53 -17.98 0.33
C ALA A 124 4.01 -19.39 0.67
N VAL A 125 4.40 -19.94 1.82
CA VAL A 125 3.87 -21.24 2.31
C VAL A 125 2.36 -21.19 2.46
N MET A 126 1.81 -20.12 3.06
CA MET A 126 0.35 -19.98 3.25
C MET A 126 -0.39 -19.88 1.91
N VAL A 127 0.18 -19.23 0.92
CA VAL A 127 -0.40 -19.17 -0.44
C VAL A 127 -0.36 -20.56 -1.10
N CYS A 128 0.75 -21.30 -0.98
CA CYS A 128 0.83 -22.68 -1.48
C CYS A 128 -0.21 -23.60 -0.83
N GLU A 129 -0.53 -23.41 0.46
CA GLU A 129 -1.55 -24.17 1.18
C GLU A 129 -2.98 -23.93 0.65
N THR A 130 -3.21 -22.93 -0.20
CA THR A 130 -4.50 -22.75 -0.89
C THR A 130 -4.74 -23.80 -1.98
N GLY A 131 -3.68 -24.48 -2.44
CA GLY A 131 -3.74 -25.46 -3.53
C GLY A 131 -4.08 -24.89 -4.90
N ASN A 132 -4.25 -23.59 -5.03
CA ASN A 132 -4.59 -22.92 -6.29
C ASN A 132 -3.33 -22.38 -6.99
N THR A 133 -2.94 -23.02 -8.10
CA THR A 133 -1.71 -22.68 -8.83
C THR A 133 -1.75 -21.30 -9.47
N GLU A 134 -2.93 -20.82 -9.86
CA GLU A 134 -3.11 -19.46 -10.42
C GLU A 134 -2.82 -18.39 -9.35
N VAL A 135 -3.38 -18.56 -8.15
CA VAL A 135 -3.14 -17.66 -7.01
C VAL A 135 -1.65 -17.71 -6.59
N VAL A 136 -1.03 -18.90 -6.57
CA VAL A 136 0.41 -19.04 -6.28
C VAL A 136 1.25 -18.28 -7.31
N ARG A 137 0.95 -18.44 -8.61
CA ARG A 137 1.64 -17.73 -9.69
C ARG A 137 1.47 -16.21 -9.55
N ARG A 138 0.24 -15.72 -9.38
CA ARG A 138 -0.04 -14.28 -9.21
C ARG A 138 0.68 -13.71 -8.01
N PHE A 139 0.72 -14.43 -6.89
CA PHE A 139 1.43 -14.00 -5.70
C PHE A 139 2.95 -13.88 -5.94
N ALA A 140 3.54 -14.84 -6.66
CA ALA A 140 4.96 -14.79 -7.03
C ALA A 140 5.27 -13.62 -7.98
N GLU A 141 4.39 -13.36 -8.96
CA GLU A 141 4.49 -12.18 -9.86
C GLU A 141 4.44 -10.88 -9.05
N THR A 142 3.54 -10.78 -8.07
CA THR A 142 3.43 -9.61 -7.17
C THR A 142 4.71 -9.36 -6.39
N ILE A 143 5.37 -10.40 -5.93
CA ILE A 143 6.67 -10.28 -5.25
C ILE A 143 7.72 -9.67 -6.18
N MET A 144 7.75 -10.11 -7.44
CA MET A 144 8.66 -9.54 -8.44
C MET A 144 8.30 -8.07 -8.74
N GLU A 145 7.01 -7.75 -8.84
CA GLU A 145 6.51 -6.38 -9.02
C GLU A 145 6.95 -5.48 -7.86
N LEU A 146 6.70 -5.89 -6.60
CA LEU A 146 7.12 -5.14 -5.41
C LEU A 146 8.64 -4.90 -5.39
N SER A 147 9.42 -5.94 -5.60
CA SER A 147 10.89 -5.83 -5.64
C SER A 147 11.38 -4.93 -6.78
N SER A 148 10.72 -5.00 -7.95
CA SER A 148 11.03 -4.13 -9.09
C SER A 148 10.70 -2.67 -8.80
N GLY A 149 9.60 -2.40 -8.09
CA GLY A 149 9.21 -1.06 -7.65
C GLY A 149 10.25 -0.44 -6.73
N GLU A 150 10.69 -1.20 -5.71
CA GLU A 150 11.73 -0.76 -4.77
C GLU A 150 13.09 -0.54 -5.45
N LEU A 151 13.52 -1.46 -6.31
CA LEU A 151 14.75 -1.29 -7.07
C LEU A 151 14.68 -0.07 -7.97
N LYS A 152 13.55 0.16 -8.65
CA LYS A 152 13.36 1.33 -9.51
C LYS A 152 13.47 2.61 -8.70
N GLU A 153 12.79 2.69 -7.53
CA GLU A 153 12.88 3.87 -6.65
C GLU A 153 14.33 4.11 -6.20
N TYR A 154 15.02 3.07 -5.77
CA TYR A 154 16.42 3.18 -5.32
C TYR A 154 17.35 3.72 -6.41
N PHE A 155 17.21 3.25 -7.66
CA PHE A 155 18.03 3.71 -8.76
C PHE A 155 17.63 5.09 -9.32
N ASP A 156 16.38 5.53 -9.06
CA ASP A 156 15.88 6.85 -9.45
C ASP A 156 16.15 7.94 -8.39
N ILE A 157 16.71 7.60 -7.23
CA ILE A 157 17.03 8.60 -6.20
C ILE A 157 17.93 9.69 -6.76
N GLY A 158 17.42 10.92 -6.76
CA GLY A 158 18.12 12.11 -7.27
C GLY A 158 18.03 12.29 -8.79
N ASP A 159 17.31 11.44 -9.50
CA ASP A 159 16.96 11.67 -10.90
C ASP A 159 15.77 12.63 -10.99
N VAL A 160 16.07 13.87 -11.37
CA VAL A 160 15.07 14.94 -11.57
C VAL A 160 14.45 14.92 -12.97
N SER A 161 14.95 14.07 -13.88
CA SER A 161 14.42 13.89 -15.24
C SER A 161 13.29 12.85 -15.31
N CYS A 162 12.83 12.32 -14.16
CA CYS A 162 11.81 11.29 -14.08
C CYS A 162 10.57 11.67 -14.87
N ASP A 163 10.21 10.87 -15.85
CA ASP A 163 8.99 11.04 -16.59
C ASP A 163 7.78 10.46 -15.83
N ILE A 164 6.59 10.89 -16.23
CA ILE A 164 5.35 10.47 -15.59
C ILE A 164 5.07 8.97 -15.79
N SER A 165 5.56 8.36 -16.87
CA SER A 165 5.36 6.93 -17.13
C SER A 165 6.18 6.07 -16.17
N SER A 166 7.41 6.49 -15.85
CA SER A 166 8.24 5.88 -14.82
C SER A 166 7.57 5.95 -13.45
N TYR A 167 6.97 7.09 -13.10
CA TYR A 167 6.21 7.25 -11.86
C TYR A 167 5.04 6.27 -11.76
N TRP A 168 4.19 6.17 -12.81
CA TRP A 168 3.04 5.25 -12.79
C TRP A 168 3.45 3.79 -12.63
N ASN A 169 4.50 3.36 -13.33
CA ASN A 169 5.04 2.00 -13.18
C ASN A 169 5.56 1.73 -11.77
N ARG A 170 6.26 2.71 -11.16
CA ARG A 170 6.81 2.59 -9.82
C ARG A 170 5.70 2.42 -8.79
N ILE A 171 4.69 3.29 -8.76
CA ILE A 171 3.62 3.20 -7.76
C ILE A 171 2.70 1.99 -7.97
N TYR A 172 2.50 1.55 -9.23
CA TYR A 172 1.86 0.27 -9.49
C TYR A 172 2.63 -0.86 -8.82
N ASN A 173 3.90 -0.99 -9.14
CA ASN A 173 4.74 -2.07 -8.65
C ASN A 173 4.89 -2.05 -7.12
N LYS A 174 5.22 -0.89 -6.55
CA LYS A 174 5.47 -0.75 -5.11
C LYS A 174 4.21 -0.87 -4.24
N THR A 175 3.07 -0.44 -4.74
CA THR A 175 1.86 -0.30 -3.92
C THR A 175 0.64 -1.01 -4.50
N ALA A 176 0.24 -0.69 -5.75
CA ALA A 176 -1.05 -1.12 -6.28
C ALA A 176 -1.09 -2.62 -6.61
N SER A 177 0.04 -3.23 -6.96
CA SER A 177 0.14 -4.65 -7.31
C SER A 177 -0.37 -5.56 -6.18
N LEU A 178 -0.01 -5.28 -4.93
CA LEU A 178 -0.45 -6.09 -3.79
C LEU A 178 -1.94 -5.87 -3.45
N PHE A 179 -2.48 -4.67 -3.70
CA PHE A 179 -3.92 -4.44 -3.60
C PHE A 179 -4.70 -5.23 -4.66
N ALA A 180 -4.23 -5.21 -5.91
CA ALA A 180 -4.81 -5.99 -7.01
C ALA A 180 -4.78 -7.49 -6.69
N THR A 181 -3.65 -8.01 -6.25
CA THR A 181 -3.49 -9.41 -5.88
C THR A 181 -4.38 -9.82 -4.72
N ALA A 182 -4.52 -8.96 -3.71
CA ALA A 182 -5.40 -9.21 -2.56
C ALA A 182 -6.85 -9.44 -2.99
N THR A 183 -7.38 -8.57 -3.85
CA THR A 183 -8.78 -8.65 -4.28
C THR A 183 -9.02 -9.73 -5.35
N GLU A 184 -8.13 -9.85 -6.34
CA GLU A 184 -8.16 -10.90 -7.35
C GLU A 184 -8.13 -12.30 -6.71
N SER A 185 -7.14 -12.55 -5.84
CA SER A 185 -6.98 -13.85 -5.20
C SER A 185 -8.13 -14.20 -4.26
N GLY A 186 -8.69 -13.21 -3.55
CA GLY A 186 -9.88 -13.40 -2.74
C GLY A 186 -11.06 -13.90 -3.57
N ALA A 187 -11.31 -13.29 -4.73
CA ALA A 187 -12.36 -13.68 -5.66
C ALA A 187 -12.13 -15.09 -6.25
N VAL A 188 -10.91 -15.35 -6.76
CA VAL A 188 -10.55 -16.66 -7.34
C VAL A 188 -10.76 -17.79 -6.34
N LEU A 189 -10.32 -17.61 -5.09
CA LEU A 189 -10.43 -18.61 -4.03
C LEU A 189 -11.87 -18.82 -3.53
N ALA A 190 -12.79 -17.88 -3.82
CA ALA A 190 -14.21 -18.01 -3.57
C ALA A 190 -15.00 -18.53 -4.77
N GLY A 191 -14.32 -18.95 -5.86
CA GLY A 191 -14.96 -19.53 -7.04
C GLY A 191 -15.60 -18.50 -7.97
N ALA A 192 -15.15 -17.25 -7.96
CA ALA A 192 -15.59 -16.24 -8.92
C ALA A 192 -15.32 -16.67 -10.36
N SER A 193 -16.10 -16.16 -11.30
CA SER A 193 -15.77 -16.29 -12.72
C SER A 193 -14.47 -15.52 -13.03
N GLU A 194 -13.73 -15.94 -14.07
CA GLU A 194 -12.54 -15.23 -14.54
C GLU A 194 -12.82 -13.74 -14.79
N GLN A 195 -13.99 -13.42 -15.37
CA GLN A 195 -14.43 -12.06 -15.62
C GLN A 195 -14.61 -11.25 -14.33
N ASP A 196 -15.19 -11.84 -13.29
CA ASP A 196 -15.41 -11.14 -12.02
C ASP A 196 -14.14 -11.03 -11.19
N ALA A 197 -13.25 -12.03 -11.28
CA ALA A 197 -11.91 -11.95 -10.68
C ALA A 197 -11.09 -10.79 -11.31
N GLU A 198 -11.14 -10.63 -12.65
CA GLU A 198 -10.47 -9.51 -13.34
C GLU A 198 -11.05 -8.14 -12.93
N LYS A 199 -12.38 -8.03 -12.73
CA LYS A 199 -12.98 -6.79 -12.19
C LYS A 199 -12.43 -6.44 -10.81
N LEU A 200 -12.28 -7.44 -9.94
CA LEU A 200 -11.73 -7.22 -8.59
C LEU A 200 -10.23 -6.95 -8.61
N LYS A 201 -9.48 -7.50 -9.55
CA LYS A 201 -8.09 -7.11 -9.82
C LYS A 201 -8.00 -5.63 -10.22
N ILE A 202 -8.82 -5.19 -11.18
CA ILE A 202 -8.89 -3.79 -11.61
C ILE A 202 -9.29 -2.90 -10.43
N TYR A 203 -10.30 -3.28 -9.65
CA TYR A 203 -10.70 -2.58 -8.43
C TYR A 203 -9.54 -2.38 -7.46
N GLY A 204 -8.81 -3.46 -7.13
CA GLY A 204 -7.66 -3.39 -6.24
C GLY A 204 -6.54 -2.51 -6.78
N ASN A 205 -6.24 -2.63 -8.08
CA ASN A 205 -5.29 -1.76 -8.77
C ASN A 205 -5.68 -0.28 -8.60
N LYS A 206 -6.91 0.09 -8.97
CA LYS A 206 -7.36 1.49 -8.93
C LYS A 206 -7.31 2.08 -7.53
N ILE A 207 -7.72 1.31 -6.51
CA ILE A 207 -7.57 1.74 -5.11
C ILE A 207 -6.10 1.92 -4.72
N GLY A 208 -5.24 0.98 -5.11
CA GLY A 208 -3.81 1.06 -4.79
C GLY A 208 -3.14 2.29 -5.43
N MET A 209 -3.49 2.59 -6.69
CA MET A 209 -3.02 3.80 -7.38
C MET A 209 -3.53 5.07 -6.70
N ALA A 210 -4.85 5.17 -6.42
CA ALA A 210 -5.43 6.31 -5.71
C ALA A 210 -4.80 6.51 -4.32
N PHE A 211 -4.56 5.42 -3.60
CA PHE A 211 -3.95 5.45 -2.27
C PHE A 211 -2.53 6.03 -2.32
N GLN A 212 -1.72 5.61 -3.30
CA GLN A 212 -0.35 6.12 -3.42
C GLN A 212 -0.31 7.58 -3.85
N VAL A 213 -1.11 7.99 -4.85
CA VAL A 213 -1.19 9.40 -5.25
C VAL A 213 -1.64 10.27 -4.07
N MET A 214 -2.58 9.80 -3.25
CA MET A 214 -3.01 10.49 -2.04
C MET A 214 -1.87 10.62 -1.02
N ASP A 215 -1.09 9.57 -0.77
CA ASP A 215 0.06 9.62 0.14
C ASP A 215 1.10 10.65 -0.36
N ASP A 216 1.34 10.72 -1.67
CA ASP A 216 2.26 11.68 -2.30
C ASP A 216 1.75 13.13 -2.15
N VAL A 217 0.44 13.36 -2.30
CA VAL A 217 -0.18 14.68 -2.06
C VAL A 217 -0.07 15.06 -0.59
N LEU A 218 -0.34 14.13 0.32
CA LEU A 218 -0.27 14.36 1.77
C LEU A 218 1.17 14.65 2.23
N ASP A 219 2.20 14.06 1.60
CA ASP A 219 3.59 14.38 1.91
C ASP A 219 3.90 15.86 1.64
N ILE A 220 3.30 16.47 0.62
CA ILE A 220 3.49 17.90 0.28
C ILE A 220 2.56 18.82 1.10
N THR A 221 1.31 18.42 1.34
CA THR A 221 0.26 19.29 1.91
C THR A 221 0.09 19.14 3.41
N GLY A 222 0.47 18.00 3.98
CA GLY A 222 0.26 17.69 5.39
C GLY A 222 1.13 18.53 6.32
N SER A 223 0.62 18.80 7.52
CA SER A 223 1.40 19.47 8.57
C SER A 223 2.39 18.50 9.22
N SER A 224 3.56 19.03 9.66
CA SER A 224 4.56 18.21 10.37
C SER A 224 4.01 17.54 11.63
N SER A 225 2.97 18.11 12.26
CA SER A 225 2.29 17.54 13.43
C SER A 225 1.40 16.34 13.07
N GLU A 226 0.84 16.30 11.87
CA GLU A 226 -0.01 15.19 11.39
C GLU A 226 0.80 14.06 10.79
N LEU A 227 1.86 14.41 10.04
CA LEU A 227 2.73 13.46 9.35
C LEU A 227 3.77 12.81 10.27
N GLY A 228 4.13 13.47 11.38
CA GLY A 228 5.26 13.06 12.23
C GLY A 228 6.64 13.28 11.58
N LYS A 229 6.70 13.90 10.39
CA LYS A 229 7.88 14.24 9.60
C LYS A 229 7.66 15.59 8.89
N PRO A 230 8.73 16.30 8.47
CA PRO A 230 8.59 17.52 7.67
C PRO A 230 7.83 17.27 6.37
N ALA A 231 7.04 18.25 5.91
CA ALA A 231 6.39 18.21 4.60
C ALA A 231 7.46 18.20 3.47
N GLY A 232 7.20 17.50 2.36
CA GLY A 232 8.14 17.35 1.25
C GLY A 232 9.30 16.39 1.55
N ASN A 233 9.09 15.44 2.46
CA ASN A 233 10.11 14.46 2.83
C ASN A 233 10.56 13.60 1.64
N ASP A 234 9.66 13.24 0.73
CA ASP A 234 10.01 12.43 -0.44
C ASP A 234 10.99 13.19 -1.36
N LEU A 235 10.75 14.47 -1.61
CA LEU A 235 11.70 15.32 -2.32
C LEU A 235 13.03 15.46 -1.58
N ALA A 236 13.01 15.56 -0.26
CA ALA A 236 14.22 15.63 0.56
C ALA A 236 15.05 14.33 0.49
N GLN A 237 14.39 13.19 0.29
CA GLN A 237 15.02 11.90 0.02
C GLN A 237 15.45 11.72 -1.45
N GLY A 238 15.14 12.69 -2.31
CA GLY A 238 15.47 12.67 -3.74
C GLY A 238 14.47 11.88 -4.58
N VAL A 239 13.26 11.63 -4.06
CA VAL A 239 12.20 10.92 -4.76
C VAL A 239 11.21 11.92 -5.36
N MET A 240 11.10 11.92 -6.69
CA MET A 240 10.08 12.71 -7.41
C MET A 240 8.74 12.00 -7.36
N THR A 241 7.73 12.68 -6.77
CA THR A 241 6.34 12.20 -6.72
C THR A 241 5.44 12.99 -7.66
N LEU A 242 4.20 12.53 -7.90
CA LEU A 242 3.30 13.11 -8.90
C LEU A 242 3.16 14.63 -8.80
N PRO A 243 2.91 15.23 -7.61
CA PRO A 243 2.77 16.68 -7.52
C PRO A 243 4.03 17.42 -8.01
N SER A 244 5.20 16.93 -7.65
CA SER A 244 6.49 17.54 -8.02
C SER A 244 6.81 17.37 -9.50
N ILE A 245 6.52 16.19 -10.08
CA ILE A 245 6.69 15.89 -11.51
C ILE A 245 5.82 16.82 -12.36
N LEU A 246 4.52 16.92 -12.03
CA LEU A 246 3.59 17.78 -12.75
C LEU A 246 3.98 19.27 -12.63
N PHE A 247 4.38 19.70 -11.44
CA PHE A 247 4.81 21.09 -11.22
C PHE A 247 6.06 21.41 -12.04
N CYS A 248 7.10 20.61 -11.95
CA CYS A 248 8.35 20.84 -12.68
C CYS A 248 8.15 20.81 -14.20
N SER A 249 7.30 19.92 -14.69
CA SER A 249 6.95 19.84 -16.11
C SER A 249 6.22 21.11 -16.58
N ARG A 250 5.21 21.58 -15.82
CA ARG A 250 4.36 22.72 -16.21
C ARG A 250 5.06 24.07 -16.02
N TYR A 251 5.80 24.22 -14.95
CA TYR A 251 6.45 25.47 -14.55
C TYR A 251 7.97 25.44 -14.75
N SER A 252 8.44 24.80 -15.81
CA SER A 252 9.88 24.64 -16.11
C SER A 252 10.67 25.94 -16.22
N SER A 253 9.99 27.08 -16.50
CA SER A 253 10.59 28.42 -16.55
C SER A 253 10.73 29.11 -15.17
N GLU A 254 10.06 28.63 -14.14
CA GLU A 254 10.12 29.17 -12.78
C GLU A 254 11.52 29.07 -12.17
N ASP A 255 11.91 30.06 -11.39
CA ASP A 255 13.23 30.12 -10.75
C ASP A 255 13.43 28.96 -9.76
N SER A 256 12.40 28.59 -9.01
CA SER A 256 12.44 27.46 -8.07
C SER A 256 12.73 26.13 -8.79
N VAL A 257 12.11 25.91 -9.95
CA VAL A 257 12.33 24.69 -10.75
C VAL A 257 13.73 24.69 -11.33
N LYS A 258 14.18 25.80 -11.90
CA LYS A 258 15.55 25.92 -12.46
C LYS A 258 16.63 25.68 -11.42
N ARG A 259 16.46 26.24 -10.21
CA ARG A 259 17.39 26.02 -9.09
C ARG A 259 17.39 24.56 -8.63
N PHE A 260 16.20 23.97 -8.52
CA PHE A 260 16.07 22.56 -8.15
C PHE A 260 16.77 21.63 -9.16
N MET A 261 16.58 21.87 -10.47
CA MET A 261 17.25 21.10 -11.52
C MET A 261 18.79 21.23 -11.49
N GLN A 262 19.31 22.36 -10.98
CA GLN A 262 20.76 22.58 -10.84
C GLN A 262 21.32 22.00 -9.55
N ASN A 263 20.57 22.04 -8.46
CA ASN A 263 21.00 21.57 -7.14
C ASN A 263 19.85 20.88 -6.37
N PRO A 264 19.48 19.65 -6.75
CA PRO A 264 18.33 18.95 -6.19
C PRO A 264 18.51 18.45 -4.76
N LYS A 265 19.70 18.62 -4.16
CA LYS A 265 20.01 18.19 -2.78
C LYS A 265 20.05 19.35 -1.79
N ASP A 266 19.84 20.58 -2.23
CA ASP A 266 19.85 21.76 -1.36
C ASP A 266 18.54 21.85 -0.57
N PRO A 267 18.57 21.79 0.79
CA PRO A 267 17.36 21.79 1.60
C PRO A 267 16.49 23.04 1.45
N GLU A 268 17.10 24.22 1.25
CA GLU A 268 16.36 25.47 1.07
C GLU A 268 15.63 25.50 -0.26
N ILE A 269 16.25 24.97 -1.32
CA ILE A 269 15.65 24.85 -2.65
C ILE A 269 14.51 23.85 -2.62
N ILE A 270 14.70 22.70 -1.97
CA ILE A 270 13.66 21.65 -1.80
C ILE A 270 12.46 22.22 -1.04
N MET A 271 12.70 22.89 0.08
CA MET A 271 11.64 23.51 0.88
C MET A 271 10.84 24.53 0.04
N LYS A 272 11.54 25.39 -0.71
CA LYS A 272 10.90 26.40 -1.56
C LYS A 272 10.10 25.77 -2.71
N LEU A 273 10.61 24.70 -3.33
CA LEU A 273 9.89 23.97 -4.35
C LEU A 273 8.63 23.32 -3.77
N SER A 274 8.73 22.66 -2.62
CA SER A 274 7.59 22.02 -1.93
C SER A 274 6.48 23.03 -1.58
N GLU A 275 6.84 24.24 -1.10
CA GLU A 275 5.89 25.33 -0.88
C GLU A 275 5.18 25.72 -2.17
N ASN A 276 5.92 25.93 -3.27
CA ASN A 276 5.36 26.32 -4.55
C ASN A 276 4.44 25.24 -5.13
N VAL A 277 4.80 23.96 -4.99
CA VAL A 277 3.95 22.82 -5.38
C VAL A 277 2.64 22.84 -4.59
N ARG A 278 2.73 22.93 -3.26
CA ARG A 278 1.57 22.97 -2.35
C ARG A 278 0.59 24.10 -2.67
N ASP A 279 1.12 25.29 -2.96
CA ASP A 279 0.31 26.49 -3.18
C ASP A 279 -0.18 26.60 -4.64
N SER A 280 0.13 25.63 -5.50
CA SER A 280 -0.23 25.60 -6.91
C SER A 280 -1.54 24.87 -7.18
N SER A 281 -2.06 25.03 -8.41
CA SER A 281 -3.23 24.28 -8.91
C SER A 281 -2.92 22.79 -9.18
N ILE A 282 -1.67 22.35 -9.08
CA ILE A 282 -1.27 20.96 -9.29
C ILE A 282 -1.92 20.03 -8.26
N ILE A 283 -2.09 20.49 -7.02
CA ILE A 283 -2.77 19.70 -5.99
C ILE A 283 -4.20 19.37 -6.42
N VAL A 284 -4.94 20.33 -6.95
CA VAL A 284 -6.31 20.10 -7.46
C VAL A 284 -6.31 19.10 -8.62
N GLU A 285 -5.29 19.13 -9.47
CA GLU A 285 -5.15 18.15 -10.56
C GLU A 285 -4.86 16.72 -10.02
N CYS A 286 -3.99 16.61 -9.01
CA CYS A 286 -3.76 15.34 -8.34
C CYS A 286 -5.04 14.81 -7.67
N ASP A 287 -5.82 15.68 -7.03
CA ASP A 287 -7.11 15.30 -6.44
C ASP A 287 -8.11 14.81 -7.50
N ALA A 288 -8.12 15.42 -8.70
CA ALA A 288 -8.96 14.95 -9.80
C ALA A 288 -8.52 13.55 -10.30
N ILE A 289 -7.21 13.29 -10.37
CA ILE A 289 -6.67 11.97 -10.72
C ILE A 289 -7.07 10.91 -9.67
N ILE A 290 -6.99 11.23 -8.38
CA ILE A 290 -7.44 10.34 -7.31
C ILE A 290 -8.94 10.04 -7.46
N ALA A 291 -9.75 11.06 -7.72
CA ALA A 291 -11.19 10.89 -7.93
C ALA A 291 -11.50 9.99 -9.13
N GLU A 292 -10.78 10.13 -10.25
CA GLU A 292 -10.93 9.27 -11.44
C GLU A 292 -10.62 7.80 -11.11
N TYR A 293 -9.52 7.51 -10.42
CA TYR A 293 -9.21 6.15 -9.98
C TYR A 293 -10.28 5.58 -9.05
N CYS A 294 -10.82 6.39 -8.14
CA CYS A 294 -11.88 5.99 -7.24
C CYS A 294 -13.20 5.69 -8.01
N GLU A 295 -13.57 6.52 -8.98
CA GLU A 295 -14.75 6.31 -9.82
C GLU A 295 -14.63 5.01 -10.64
N GLU A 296 -13.45 4.76 -11.22
CA GLU A 296 -13.18 3.52 -11.94
C GLU A 296 -13.28 2.28 -11.02
N ALA A 297 -12.78 2.35 -9.79
CA ALA A 297 -12.91 1.28 -8.81
C ALA A 297 -14.40 1.03 -8.46
N ILE A 298 -15.20 2.08 -8.23
CA ILE A 298 -16.63 1.96 -7.97
C ILE A 298 -17.37 1.33 -9.17
N ALA A 299 -16.98 1.69 -10.39
CA ALA A 299 -17.58 1.13 -11.61
C ALA A 299 -17.41 -0.39 -11.69
N GLN A 300 -16.22 -0.92 -11.28
CA GLN A 300 -16.02 -2.38 -11.20
C GLN A 300 -16.98 -3.03 -10.19
N CYS A 301 -17.10 -2.47 -8.98
CA CYS A 301 -17.98 -2.98 -7.95
C CYS A 301 -19.47 -2.98 -8.37
N ASN A 302 -19.90 -1.98 -9.11
CA ASN A 302 -21.29 -1.85 -9.56
C ASN A 302 -21.71 -2.97 -10.52
N SER A 303 -20.76 -3.65 -11.14
CA SER A 303 -20.99 -4.77 -12.06
C SER A 303 -20.89 -6.16 -11.40
N LEU A 304 -20.63 -6.21 -10.07
CA LEU A 304 -20.54 -7.43 -9.27
C LEU A 304 -21.89 -7.79 -8.63
N PRO A 305 -22.06 -9.03 -8.11
CA PRO A 305 -23.22 -9.39 -7.31
C PRO A 305 -23.43 -8.44 -6.12
N ARG A 306 -24.68 -7.94 -5.96
CA ARG A 306 -25.01 -6.98 -4.89
C ARG A 306 -25.24 -7.67 -3.57
N ASN A 307 -24.39 -7.38 -2.60
CA ASN A 307 -24.51 -7.83 -1.21
C ASN A 307 -23.74 -6.88 -0.27
N LYS A 308 -23.71 -7.21 1.02
CA LYS A 308 -23.01 -6.39 2.04
C LYS A 308 -21.52 -6.22 1.75
N ALA A 309 -20.88 -7.20 1.11
CA ALA A 309 -19.46 -7.15 0.82
C ALA A 309 -19.17 -6.20 -0.37
N SER A 310 -19.94 -6.28 -1.46
CA SER A 310 -19.82 -5.32 -2.56
C SER A 310 -20.14 -3.89 -2.14
N ASP A 311 -21.13 -3.69 -1.26
CA ASP A 311 -21.42 -2.37 -0.68
C ASP A 311 -20.28 -1.86 0.23
N ALA A 312 -19.62 -2.77 0.97
CA ALA A 312 -18.46 -2.43 1.80
C ALA A 312 -17.24 -2.05 0.95
N LEU A 313 -17.01 -2.71 -0.19
CA LEU A 313 -15.95 -2.33 -1.14
C LEU A 313 -16.19 -0.91 -1.69
N ILE A 314 -17.42 -0.55 -2.05
CA ILE A 314 -17.77 0.81 -2.47
C ILE A 314 -17.54 1.80 -1.31
N THR A 315 -17.98 1.46 -0.09
CA THR A 315 -17.77 2.30 1.09
C THR A 315 -16.29 2.53 1.40
N LEU A 316 -15.42 1.55 1.11
CA LEU A 316 -13.97 1.69 1.26
C LEU A 316 -13.40 2.77 0.32
N VAL A 317 -13.85 2.82 -0.93
CA VAL A 317 -13.47 3.87 -1.90
C VAL A 317 -13.96 5.24 -1.41
N GLU A 318 -15.23 5.34 -1.00
CA GLU A 318 -15.79 6.59 -0.46
C GLU A 318 -15.04 7.07 0.80
N TYR A 319 -14.57 6.14 1.63
CA TYR A 319 -13.75 6.47 2.80
C TYR A 319 -12.37 7.02 2.38
N LEU A 320 -11.78 6.47 1.32
CA LEU A 320 -10.51 6.95 0.77
C LEU A 320 -10.66 8.40 0.27
N MET A 321 -11.71 8.69 -0.49
CA MET A 321 -11.99 10.05 -1.00
C MET A 321 -12.21 11.09 0.10
N GLU A 322 -12.81 10.69 1.25
CA GLU A 322 -13.04 11.63 2.38
C GLU A 322 -11.78 11.93 3.21
N ARG A 323 -10.70 11.16 3.07
CA ARG A 323 -9.42 11.47 3.73
C ARG A 323 -8.67 12.65 3.11
N GLN A 324 -9.09 13.08 1.92
CA GLN A 324 -8.54 14.26 1.24
C GLN A 324 -9.04 15.58 1.83
N ASN A 325 -10.18 15.57 2.53
CA ASN A 325 -10.85 16.70 3.16
C ASN A 325 -10.70 16.65 4.68
#